data_d18394984bbfad8fc6ee83235e637c1a
#
_entry.id   d18394984bbfad8fc6ee83235e637c1a
#
_cell.length_a   1.000
_cell.length_b   1.000
_cell.length_c   1.000
_cell.angle_alpha   90.00
_cell.angle_beta   90.00
_cell.angle_gamma   90.00
#
_symmetry.space_group_name_H-M   'P 1'
#
loop_
_entity.id
_entity.type
_entity.pdbx_description
1 polymer ?
#
loop_
_entity_poly.entity_id
_entity_poly.type
_entity_poly.pdbx_seq_one_letter_code
_entity_poly.pdbx_strand_id
1 'polypeptide(L)'
;VKRICFYHAGCPDGFGAAWAVHCAWRETGRYVARGHEDRVRLPECEDALVTFVDIAPGRDELRELAEVADQVVILDHHVTAKDRLLRDAGWTEALEADGHELHFDLGHSGSVLAWQYFHPGEPVPGILQYVEDQDLWNWQLPGSDAVNAALASYPHDFETWDRLAARPIEELAREGEPILRANRMEVERRLEHAKPVALGTRRIEAVNASTNRSRIGHQLADRARFGPQWGLVYRVEGADVFATLYSIGELDVARIALEYGGGGHRNAAGFRVSLERWLAEFVI
;
A
#
# COMPACT_ATOMS: atom_id res chain seq x y z
N VAL A 1 -17.02 23.96 -1.33
CA VAL A 1 -15.71 23.61 -0.77
C VAL A 1 -14.98 22.77 -1.78
N LYS A 2 -13.75 23.14 -2.12
CA LYS A 2 -12.85 22.38 -2.97
C LYS A 2 -12.43 21.10 -2.23
N ARG A 3 -12.43 19.95 -2.91
CA ARG A 3 -12.16 18.63 -2.31
C ARG A 3 -11.11 17.90 -3.11
N ILE A 4 -10.05 17.48 -2.44
CA ILE A 4 -8.95 16.74 -3.07
C ILE A 4 -8.66 15.49 -2.25
N CYS A 5 -8.67 14.34 -2.93
CA CYS A 5 -8.29 13.05 -2.37
C CYS A 5 -6.97 12.59 -2.99
N PHE A 6 -5.95 12.47 -2.18
CA PHE A 6 -4.69 11.79 -2.54
C PHE A 6 -4.77 10.36 -2.06
N TYR A 7 -4.49 9.41 -2.95
CA TYR A 7 -4.54 7.98 -2.64
C TYR A 7 -3.28 7.24 -3.08
N HIS A 8 -2.96 6.16 -2.41
CA HIS A 8 -1.78 5.36 -2.73
C HIS A 8 -1.88 4.78 -4.14
N ALA A 9 -0.89 5.09 -4.96
CA ALA A 9 -0.84 4.69 -6.36
C ALA A 9 -0.45 3.21 -6.52
N GLY A 10 -1.07 2.54 -7.49
CA GLY A 10 -0.59 1.25 -7.99
C GLY A 10 -0.95 0.01 -7.16
N CYS A 11 -1.82 0.14 -6.14
CA CYS A 11 -2.37 -1.00 -5.42
C CYS A 11 -3.91 -0.97 -5.35
N PRO A 12 -4.56 -2.13 -5.21
CA PRO A 12 -6.02 -2.21 -5.09
C PRO A 12 -6.55 -1.53 -3.82
N ASP A 13 -5.79 -1.53 -2.72
CA ASP A 13 -6.23 -0.91 -1.46
C ASP A 13 -6.29 0.62 -1.59
N GLY A 14 -5.22 1.25 -2.08
CA GLY A 14 -5.22 2.69 -2.31
C GLY A 14 -6.30 3.13 -3.31
N PHE A 15 -6.52 2.36 -4.40
CA PHE A 15 -7.60 2.69 -5.32
C PHE A 15 -8.98 2.40 -4.72
N GLY A 16 -9.15 1.34 -3.95
CA GLY A 16 -10.36 1.04 -3.18
C GLY A 16 -10.71 2.15 -2.18
N ALA A 17 -9.68 2.71 -1.52
CA ALA A 17 -9.84 3.85 -0.64
C ALA A 17 -10.30 5.11 -1.41
N ALA A 18 -9.69 5.40 -2.57
CA ALA A 18 -10.15 6.48 -3.44
C ALA A 18 -11.59 6.27 -3.95
N TRP A 19 -11.95 5.03 -4.27
CA TRP A 19 -13.31 4.67 -4.68
C TRP A 19 -14.32 4.88 -3.55
N ALA A 20 -13.98 4.53 -2.31
CA ALA A 20 -14.81 4.81 -1.14
C ALA A 20 -15.07 6.31 -0.99
N VAL A 21 -14.05 7.16 -1.13
CA VAL A 21 -14.20 8.62 -1.15
C VAL A 21 -15.05 9.07 -2.34
N HIS A 22 -14.84 8.48 -3.52
CA HIS A 22 -15.62 8.80 -4.73
C HIS A 22 -17.11 8.47 -4.54
N CYS A 23 -17.46 7.39 -3.88
CA CYS A 23 -18.85 7.06 -3.57
C CYS A 23 -19.55 8.17 -2.77
N ALA A 24 -18.82 8.89 -1.90
CA ALA A 24 -19.34 10.02 -1.12
C ALA A 24 -19.29 11.35 -1.90
N TRP A 25 -18.21 11.64 -2.61
CA TRP A 25 -17.98 12.97 -3.21
C TRP A 25 -18.38 13.07 -4.68
N ARG A 26 -18.38 11.95 -5.42
CA ARG A 26 -18.65 11.88 -6.85
C ARG A 26 -17.81 12.92 -7.62
N GLU A 27 -18.38 13.62 -8.57
CA GLU A 27 -17.71 14.62 -9.42
C GLU A 27 -17.30 15.90 -8.66
N THR A 28 -17.66 16.04 -7.39
CA THR A 28 -17.26 17.21 -6.58
C THR A 28 -15.85 17.08 -6.02
N GLY A 29 -15.25 15.89 -6.11
CA GLY A 29 -13.90 15.59 -5.66
C GLY A 29 -12.91 15.51 -6.81
N ARG A 30 -11.66 15.90 -6.55
CA ARG A 30 -10.51 15.61 -7.40
C ARG A 30 -9.72 14.45 -6.76
N TYR A 31 -9.41 13.42 -7.54
CA TYR A 31 -8.71 12.22 -7.07
C TYR A 31 -7.33 12.15 -7.72
N VAL A 32 -6.29 12.05 -6.92
CA VAL A 32 -4.89 12.12 -7.36
C VAL A 32 -4.13 10.91 -6.84
N ALA A 33 -3.71 10.05 -7.75
CA ALA A 33 -2.82 8.95 -7.42
C ALA A 33 -1.45 9.49 -6.99
N ARG A 34 -0.88 8.96 -5.91
CA ARG A 34 0.35 9.43 -5.31
C ARG A 34 1.25 8.26 -4.89
N GLY A 35 2.53 8.34 -5.21
CA GLY A 35 3.58 7.52 -4.63
C GLY A 35 4.14 8.14 -3.33
N HIS A 36 4.91 7.36 -2.57
CA HIS A 36 5.51 7.84 -1.31
C HIS A 36 6.50 9.00 -1.48
N GLU A 37 7.09 9.15 -2.65
CA GLU A 37 8.08 10.18 -2.97
C GLU A 37 7.47 11.44 -3.59
N ASP A 38 6.19 11.38 -3.98
CA ASP A 38 5.53 12.50 -4.62
C ASP A 38 5.24 13.59 -3.58
N ARG A 39 5.33 14.85 -4.01
CA ARG A 39 4.94 16.00 -3.19
C ARG A 39 3.68 16.65 -3.72
N VAL A 40 2.90 17.15 -2.79
CA VAL A 40 1.70 17.91 -3.10
C VAL A 40 2.07 19.31 -3.61
N ARG A 41 1.30 19.83 -4.54
CA ARG A 41 1.40 21.22 -4.97
C ARG A 41 0.52 22.07 -4.06
N LEU A 42 1.11 22.73 -3.07
CA LEU A 42 0.41 23.53 -2.05
C LEU A 42 -0.63 24.49 -2.63
N PRO A 43 -0.36 25.26 -3.72
CA PRO A 43 -1.37 26.18 -4.28
C PRO A 43 -2.64 25.47 -4.77
N GLU A 44 -2.54 24.17 -5.08
CA GLU A 44 -3.73 23.37 -5.46
C GLU A 44 -4.56 22.96 -4.26
N CYS A 45 -4.03 23.08 -3.04
CA CYS A 45 -4.68 22.69 -1.77
C CYS A 45 -5.20 23.90 -0.98
N GLU A 46 -4.97 25.12 -1.44
CA GLU A 46 -5.46 26.34 -0.79
C GLU A 46 -7.00 26.32 -0.69
N ASP A 47 -7.51 26.61 0.51
CA ASP A 47 -8.93 26.62 0.86
C ASP A 47 -9.67 25.31 0.47
N ALA A 48 -9.00 24.17 0.62
CA ALA A 48 -9.54 22.86 0.25
C ALA A 48 -9.68 21.92 1.45
N LEU A 49 -10.68 21.04 1.39
CA LEU A 49 -10.66 19.79 2.15
C LEU A 49 -9.72 18.81 1.45
N VAL A 50 -8.60 18.52 2.07
CA VAL A 50 -7.58 17.62 1.55
C VAL A 50 -7.63 16.32 2.33
N THR A 51 -7.82 15.21 1.63
CA THR A 51 -7.86 13.89 2.25
C THR A 51 -6.75 13.01 1.69
N PHE A 52 -6.02 12.33 2.57
CA PHE A 52 -5.07 11.27 2.22
C PHE A 52 -5.67 9.93 2.65
N VAL A 53 -5.69 8.95 1.74
CA VAL A 53 -6.22 7.61 2.00
C VAL A 53 -5.22 6.53 1.58
N ASP A 54 -4.95 5.59 2.45
CA ASP A 54 -3.94 4.54 2.27
C ASP A 54 -2.51 5.08 2.03
N ILE A 55 -2.28 6.33 2.31
CA ILE A 55 -0.99 7.02 2.23
C ILE A 55 -1.02 8.25 3.11
N ALA A 56 0.11 8.59 3.72
CA ALA A 56 0.25 9.82 4.49
C ALA A 56 1.41 10.69 3.97
N PRO A 57 1.29 12.02 4.03
CA PRO A 57 2.37 12.95 3.70
C PRO A 57 3.52 12.85 4.70
N GLY A 58 4.68 13.41 4.36
CA GLY A 58 5.76 13.65 5.30
C GLY A 58 5.34 14.69 6.35
N ARG A 59 6.03 14.71 7.51
CA ARG A 59 5.70 15.65 8.59
C ARG A 59 5.80 17.11 8.16
N ASP A 60 6.87 17.47 7.42
CA ASP A 60 7.07 18.84 6.96
C ASP A 60 6.01 19.23 5.91
N GLU A 61 5.67 18.30 5.01
CA GLU A 61 4.62 18.51 4.02
C GLU A 61 3.24 18.64 4.68
N LEU A 62 2.94 17.87 5.73
CA LEU A 62 1.69 18.00 6.48
C LEU A 62 1.61 19.36 7.18
N ARG A 63 2.73 19.88 7.72
CA ARG A 63 2.79 21.21 8.32
C ARG A 63 2.47 22.29 7.28
N GLU A 64 3.12 22.24 6.12
CA GLU A 64 2.88 23.18 5.02
C GLU A 64 1.43 23.11 4.51
N LEU A 65 0.84 21.92 4.43
CA LEU A 65 -0.55 21.72 4.03
C LEU A 65 -1.54 22.30 5.07
N ALA A 66 -1.28 22.10 6.35
CA ALA A 66 -2.12 22.61 7.43
C ALA A 66 -2.17 24.14 7.48
N GLU A 67 -1.16 24.83 6.93
CA GLU A 67 -1.15 26.30 6.84
C GLU A 67 -2.03 26.84 5.70
N VAL A 68 -2.36 26.05 4.68
CA VAL A 68 -3.04 26.51 3.46
C VAL A 68 -4.40 25.85 3.21
N ALA A 69 -4.62 24.64 3.71
CA ALA A 69 -5.87 23.91 3.52
C ALA A 69 -6.90 24.25 4.60
N ASP A 70 -8.18 24.27 4.25
CA ASP A 70 -9.26 24.39 5.23
C ASP A 70 -9.26 23.24 6.24
N GLN A 71 -9.00 22.04 5.74
CA GLN A 71 -8.89 20.83 6.56
C GLN A 71 -8.01 19.78 5.87
N VAL A 72 -7.21 19.07 6.65
CA VAL A 72 -6.48 17.89 6.21
C VAL A 72 -6.99 16.67 7.00
N VAL A 73 -7.40 15.63 6.29
CA VAL A 73 -7.82 14.34 6.87
C VAL A 73 -6.86 13.25 6.39
N ILE A 74 -6.32 12.46 7.31
CA ILE A 74 -5.44 11.32 6.99
C ILE A 74 -6.10 10.04 7.49
N LEU A 75 -6.33 9.10 6.58
CA LEU A 75 -6.85 7.75 6.84
C LEU A 75 -5.81 6.74 6.37
N ASP A 76 -5.00 6.22 7.28
CA ASP A 76 -3.86 5.35 6.92
C ASP A 76 -3.65 4.23 7.94
N HIS A 77 -3.03 3.16 7.52
CA HIS A 77 -2.75 1.98 8.34
C HIS A 77 -1.25 1.58 8.35
N HIS A 78 -0.40 2.37 7.72
CA HIS A 78 1.03 2.11 7.69
C HIS A 78 1.71 2.47 9.02
N VAL A 79 2.35 1.48 9.66
CA VAL A 79 3.07 1.65 10.94
C VAL A 79 4.07 2.80 10.88
N THR A 80 4.87 2.86 9.81
CA THR A 80 5.91 3.88 9.66
C THR A 80 5.35 5.29 9.51
N ALA A 81 4.20 5.45 8.89
CA ALA A 81 3.49 6.73 8.77
C ALA A 81 2.93 7.15 10.13
N LYS A 82 2.26 6.23 10.83
CA LYS A 82 1.75 6.43 12.19
C LYS A 82 2.87 6.89 13.13
N ASP A 83 3.98 6.12 13.22
CA ASP A 83 5.10 6.45 14.09
C ASP A 83 5.74 7.80 13.77
N ARG A 84 5.83 8.15 12.47
CA ARG A 84 6.39 9.41 12.01
C ARG A 84 5.53 10.61 12.41
N LEU A 85 4.21 10.50 12.23
CA LEU A 85 3.28 11.62 12.41
C LEU A 85 2.82 11.75 13.87
N LEU A 86 2.61 10.64 14.59
CA LEU A 86 2.12 10.67 15.98
C LEU A 86 3.22 10.68 17.04
N ARG A 87 4.51 10.74 16.66
CA ARG A 87 5.65 10.75 17.60
C ARG A 87 5.59 11.91 18.60
N ASP A 88 5.09 13.07 18.18
CA ASP A 88 5.00 14.30 18.96
C ASP A 88 3.54 14.60 19.25
N ALA A 89 3.07 14.17 20.41
CA ALA A 89 1.68 14.34 20.82
C ALA A 89 1.23 15.81 20.84
N GLY A 90 2.09 16.72 21.32
CA GLY A 90 1.74 18.14 21.36
C GLY A 90 1.54 18.76 19.98
N TRP A 91 2.31 18.33 19.00
CA TRP A 91 2.12 18.77 17.61
C TRP A 91 0.85 18.17 17.01
N THR A 92 0.55 16.89 17.29
CA THR A 92 -0.67 16.23 16.83
C THR A 92 -1.92 16.89 17.43
N GLU A 93 -1.91 17.13 18.74
CA GLU A 93 -2.99 17.83 19.44
C GLU A 93 -3.22 19.24 18.88
N ALA A 94 -2.17 19.96 18.49
CA ALA A 94 -2.29 21.27 17.85
C ALA A 94 -2.96 21.19 16.48
N LEU A 95 -2.59 20.22 15.65
CA LEU A 95 -3.24 19.98 14.35
C LEU A 95 -4.73 19.65 14.51
N GLU A 96 -5.07 18.80 15.48
CA GLU A 96 -6.46 18.44 15.77
C GLU A 96 -7.26 19.63 16.31
N ALA A 97 -6.65 20.49 17.13
CA ALA A 97 -7.26 21.72 17.62
C ALA A 97 -7.54 22.74 16.50
N ASP A 98 -6.72 22.72 15.43
CA ASP A 98 -6.91 23.53 14.23
C ASP A 98 -7.90 22.90 13.23
N GLY A 99 -8.49 21.73 13.58
CA GLY A 99 -9.53 21.07 12.80
C GLY A 99 -9.05 20.04 11.79
N HIS A 100 -7.76 19.67 11.83
CA HIS A 100 -7.23 18.57 11.02
C HIS A 100 -7.45 17.23 11.71
N GLU A 101 -7.46 16.12 10.96
CA GLU A 101 -7.76 14.80 11.49
C GLU A 101 -6.71 13.76 11.05
N LEU A 102 -6.19 12.98 12.01
CA LEU A 102 -5.22 11.94 11.76
C LEU A 102 -5.73 10.60 12.32
N HIS A 103 -6.27 9.76 11.45
CA HIS A 103 -6.80 8.45 11.81
C HIS A 103 -5.85 7.35 11.34
N PHE A 104 -5.29 6.62 12.31
CA PHE A 104 -4.42 5.47 12.05
C PHE A 104 -4.99 4.23 12.73
N ASP A 105 -5.40 3.26 11.94
CA ASP A 105 -5.81 1.95 12.45
C ASP A 105 -5.07 0.82 11.69
N LEU A 106 -4.29 0.05 12.43
CA LEU A 106 -3.49 -1.07 11.88
C LEU A 106 -4.32 -2.37 11.73
N GLY A 107 -5.55 -2.38 12.22
CA GLY A 107 -6.47 -3.51 12.14
C GLY A 107 -7.33 -3.52 10.88
N HIS A 108 -7.30 -2.43 10.10
CA HIS A 108 -8.03 -2.27 8.85
C HIS A 108 -7.13 -1.83 7.71
N SER A 109 -7.51 -2.15 6.48
CA SER A 109 -6.87 -1.60 5.28
C SER A 109 -7.29 -0.16 5.01
N GLY A 110 -6.53 0.57 4.19
CA GLY A 110 -6.84 1.95 3.82
C GLY A 110 -8.21 2.09 3.17
N SER A 111 -8.64 1.11 2.36
CA SER A 111 -9.93 1.12 1.69
C SER A 111 -11.10 0.95 2.65
N VAL A 112 -10.96 0.07 3.65
CA VAL A 112 -11.99 -0.13 4.69
C VAL A 112 -12.05 1.08 5.62
N LEU A 113 -10.92 1.65 6.02
CA LEU A 113 -10.88 2.89 6.81
C LEU A 113 -11.59 4.05 6.08
N ALA A 114 -11.29 4.23 4.79
CA ALA A 114 -11.96 5.25 3.99
C ALA A 114 -13.47 5.00 3.90
N TRP A 115 -13.89 3.75 3.70
CA TRP A 115 -15.32 3.44 3.67
C TRP A 115 -16.00 3.77 5.00
N GLN A 116 -15.46 3.33 6.12
CA GLN A 116 -16.02 3.56 7.44
C GLN A 116 -16.13 5.06 7.78
N TYR A 117 -15.15 5.86 7.35
CA TYR A 117 -15.14 7.30 7.59
C TYR A 117 -16.19 8.04 6.74
N PHE A 118 -16.26 7.74 5.45
CA PHE A 118 -17.14 8.45 4.51
C PHE A 118 -18.56 7.90 4.44
N HIS A 119 -18.79 6.67 4.91
CA HIS A 119 -20.09 5.97 4.90
C HIS A 119 -20.41 5.39 6.31
N PRO A 120 -20.49 6.25 7.34
CA PRO A 120 -20.67 5.77 8.70
C PRO A 120 -21.98 4.99 8.87
N GLY A 121 -21.87 3.77 9.39
CA GLY A 121 -23.00 2.88 9.61
C GLY A 121 -23.45 2.08 8.37
N GLU A 122 -22.85 2.28 7.21
CA GLU A 122 -23.09 1.45 6.02
C GLU A 122 -22.20 0.20 6.04
N PRO A 123 -22.69 -0.95 5.57
CA PRO A 123 -21.88 -2.16 5.47
C PRO A 123 -20.73 -1.95 4.47
N VAL A 124 -19.55 -2.45 4.80
CA VAL A 124 -18.39 -2.42 3.89
C VAL A 124 -18.69 -3.28 2.65
N PRO A 125 -18.54 -2.75 1.44
CA PRO A 125 -18.72 -3.51 0.20
C PRO A 125 -17.85 -4.76 0.13
N GLY A 126 -18.39 -5.86 -0.42
CA GLY A 126 -17.68 -7.13 -0.48
C GLY A 126 -16.29 -7.01 -1.13
N ILE A 127 -16.16 -6.26 -2.23
CA ILE A 127 -14.85 -6.09 -2.90
C ILE A 127 -13.80 -5.46 -1.96
N LEU A 128 -14.17 -4.50 -1.10
CA LEU A 128 -13.23 -3.89 -0.14
C LEU A 128 -12.86 -4.85 0.99
N GLN A 129 -13.81 -5.71 1.45
CA GLN A 129 -13.49 -6.74 2.42
C GLN A 129 -12.44 -7.73 1.88
N TYR A 130 -12.54 -8.10 0.60
CA TYR A 130 -11.59 -8.99 -0.06
C TYR A 130 -10.24 -8.32 -0.34
N VAL A 131 -10.24 -7.02 -0.65
CA VAL A 131 -9.01 -6.22 -0.74
C VAL A 131 -8.31 -6.19 0.61
N GLU A 132 -9.03 -5.90 1.72
CA GLU A 132 -8.49 -5.92 3.08
C GLU A 132 -7.93 -7.29 3.47
N ASP A 133 -8.63 -8.37 3.16
CA ASP A 133 -8.20 -9.74 3.48
C ASP A 133 -6.85 -10.09 2.82
N GLN A 134 -6.60 -9.57 1.62
CA GLN A 134 -5.31 -9.68 0.95
C GLN A 134 -4.28 -8.70 1.51
N ASP A 135 -4.64 -7.44 1.70
CA ASP A 135 -3.71 -6.38 2.08
C ASP A 135 -3.10 -6.63 3.48
N LEU A 136 -3.95 -7.03 4.42
CA LEU A 136 -3.53 -7.46 5.77
C LEU A 136 -2.97 -8.89 5.82
N TRP A 137 -2.91 -9.58 4.66
CA TRP A 137 -2.41 -10.93 4.54
C TRP A 137 -3.16 -11.99 5.38
N ASN A 138 -4.45 -11.77 5.61
CA ASN A 138 -5.29 -12.64 6.44
C ASN A 138 -5.70 -13.94 5.74
N TRP A 139 -6.11 -13.85 4.47
CA TRP A 139 -6.55 -14.96 3.62
C TRP A 139 -7.65 -15.82 4.23
N GLN A 140 -8.59 -15.20 4.95
CA GLN A 140 -9.65 -15.90 5.66
C GLN A 140 -10.97 -15.97 4.90
N LEU A 141 -11.18 -15.08 3.93
CA LEU A 141 -12.41 -15.07 3.16
C LEU A 141 -12.41 -16.18 2.10
N PRO A 142 -13.55 -16.87 1.87
CA PRO A 142 -13.65 -17.92 0.88
C PRO A 142 -13.28 -17.46 -0.54
N GLY A 143 -12.28 -18.10 -1.16
CA GLY A 143 -11.85 -17.75 -2.52
C GLY A 143 -11.14 -16.39 -2.65
N SER A 144 -10.62 -15.85 -1.55
CA SER A 144 -9.97 -14.54 -1.51
C SER A 144 -8.88 -14.37 -2.56
N ASP A 145 -8.02 -15.38 -2.72
CA ASP A 145 -6.99 -15.41 -3.76
C ASP A 145 -7.54 -15.20 -5.17
N ALA A 146 -8.65 -15.87 -5.49
CA ALA A 146 -9.28 -15.80 -6.80
C ALA A 146 -10.01 -14.46 -7.01
N VAL A 147 -10.76 -13.98 -6.00
CA VAL A 147 -11.42 -12.68 -6.06
C VAL A 147 -10.41 -11.57 -6.31
N ASN A 148 -9.32 -11.55 -5.53
CA ASN A 148 -8.27 -10.54 -5.70
C ASN A 148 -7.52 -10.67 -7.03
N ALA A 149 -7.36 -11.90 -7.57
CA ALA A 149 -6.81 -12.09 -8.90
C ALA A 149 -7.73 -11.53 -9.99
N ALA A 150 -9.05 -11.65 -9.83
CA ALA A 150 -10.02 -11.02 -10.72
C ALA A 150 -9.95 -9.49 -10.61
N LEU A 151 -10.03 -8.92 -9.40
CA LEU A 151 -9.97 -7.47 -9.17
C LEU A 151 -8.70 -6.85 -9.78
N ALA A 152 -7.54 -7.49 -9.60
CA ALA A 152 -6.26 -7.04 -10.16
C ALA A 152 -6.18 -7.10 -11.70
N SER A 153 -7.11 -7.77 -12.37
CA SER A 153 -7.19 -7.84 -13.83
C SER A 153 -7.97 -6.69 -14.46
N TYR A 154 -8.66 -5.89 -13.64
CA TYR A 154 -9.45 -4.76 -14.08
C TYR A 154 -8.69 -3.43 -13.92
N PRO A 155 -8.99 -2.43 -14.75
CA PRO A 155 -8.40 -1.11 -14.58
C PRO A 155 -8.89 -0.44 -13.29
N HIS A 156 -8.03 0.40 -12.73
CA HIS A 156 -8.37 1.24 -11.58
C HIS A 156 -9.09 2.51 -12.07
N ASP A 157 -10.37 2.37 -12.41
CA ASP A 157 -11.29 3.47 -12.70
C ASP A 157 -12.62 3.29 -11.94
N PHE A 158 -13.26 4.39 -11.62
CA PHE A 158 -14.43 4.37 -10.73
C PHE A 158 -15.64 3.67 -11.35
N GLU A 159 -15.87 3.83 -12.64
CA GLU A 159 -16.99 3.16 -13.34
C GLU A 159 -16.85 1.64 -13.32
N THR A 160 -15.62 1.15 -13.54
CA THR A 160 -15.32 -0.27 -13.45
C THR A 160 -15.53 -0.79 -12.02
N TRP A 161 -15.07 -0.05 -11.00
CA TRP A 161 -15.24 -0.47 -9.61
C TRP A 161 -16.70 -0.40 -9.13
N ASP A 162 -17.50 0.57 -9.60
CA ASP A 162 -18.97 0.58 -9.39
C ASP A 162 -19.61 -0.70 -9.93
N ARG A 163 -19.21 -1.15 -11.14
CA ARG A 163 -19.69 -2.41 -11.71
C ARG A 163 -19.23 -3.64 -10.94
N LEU A 164 -17.98 -3.67 -10.50
CA LEU A 164 -17.42 -4.78 -9.72
C LEU A 164 -18.09 -4.90 -8.35
N ALA A 165 -18.35 -3.79 -7.68
CA ALA A 165 -19.03 -3.76 -6.39
C ALA A 165 -20.48 -4.28 -6.45
N ALA A 166 -21.12 -4.15 -7.59
CA ALA A 166 -22.49 -4.64 -7.82
C ALA A 166 -22.56 -6.15 -8.18
N ARG A 167 -21.39 -6.79 -8.41
CA ARG A 167 -21.35 -8.22 -8.79
C ARG A 167 -21.33 -9.14 -7.57
N PRO A 168 -21.94 -10.32 -7.66
CA PRO A 168 -21.74 -11.37 -6.66
C PRO A 168 -20.26 -11.77 -6.55
N ILE A 169 -19.77 -11.91 -5.34
CA ILE A 169 -18.36 -12.29 -5.07
C ILE A 169 -18.00 -13.64 -5.70
N GLU A 170 -18.95 -14.59 -5.71
CA GLU A 170 -18.76 -15.91 -6.31
C GLU A 170 -18.52 -15.85 -7.83
N GLU A 171 -19.00 -14.83 -8.51
CA GLU A 171 -18.69 -14.62 -9.92
C GLU A 171 -17.27 -14.11 -10.11
N LEU A 172 -16.82 -13.18 -9.28
CA LEU A 172 -15.44 -12.69 -9.28
C LEU A 172 -14.47 -13.83 -8.93
N ALA A 173 -14.82 -14.67 -7.96
CA ALA A 173 -14.01 -15.83 -7.62
C ALA A 173 -13.85 -16.79 -8.81
N ARG A 174 -14.97 -17.13 -9.50
CA ARG A 174 -14.91 -18.02 -10.68
C ARG A 174 -14.11 -17.41 -11.84
N GLU A 175 -14.20 -16.11 -12.05
CA GLU A 175 -13.43 -15.39 -13.05
C GLU A 175 -11.93 -15.36 -12.71
N GLY A 176 -11.59 -15.21 -11.44
CA GLY A 176 -10.21 -15.12 -10.97
C GLY A 176 -9.46 -16.44 -10.94
N GLU A 177 -10.13 -17.59 -10.86
CA GLU A 177 -9.47 -18.91 -10.80
C GLU A 177 -8.47 -19.18 -11.93
N PRO A 178 -8.78 -18.96 -13.23
CA PRO A 178 -7.78 -19.14 -14.29
C PRO A 178 -6.63 -18.12 -14.21
N ILE A 179 -6.91 -16.89 -13.75
CA ILE A 179 -5.89 -15.84 -13.56
C ILE A 179 -4.97 -16.26 -12.41
N LEU A 180 -5.53 -16.70 -11.30
CA LEU A 180 -4.78 -17.19 -10.14
C LEU A 180 -3.87 -18.37 -10.51
N ARG A 181 -4.37 -19.31 -11.30
CA ARG A 181 -3.56 -20.45 -11.80
C ARG A 181 -2.36 -19.97 -12.63
N ALA A 182 -2.59 -19.00 -13.54
CA ALA A 182 -1.51 -18.42 -14.33
C ALA A 182 -0.48 -17.68 -13.46
N ASN A 183 -0.95 -16.93 -12.47
CA ASN A 183 -0.11 -16.23 -11.50
C ASN A 183 0.75 -17.20 -10.67
N ARG A 184 0.19 -18.33 -10.21
CA ARG A 184 0.92 -19.36 -9.47
C ARG A 184 2.05 -19.95 -10.31
N MET A 185 1.78 -20.29 -11.57
CA MET A 185 2.81 -20.79 -12.49
C MET A 185 3.91 -19.74 -12.75
N GLU A 186 3.57 -18.46 -12.84
CA GLU A 186 4.56 -17.39 -13.00
C GLU A 186 5.41 -17.24 -11.73
N VAL A 187 4.81 -17.27 -10.55
CA VAL A 187 5.52 -17.24 -9.26
C VAL A 187 6.53 -18.39 -9.18
N GLU A 188 6.12 -19.62 -9.49
CA GLU A 188 7.01 -20.79 -9.49
C GLU A 188 8.23 -20.59 -10.41
N ARG A 189 7.98 -20.14 -11.66
CA ARG A 189 9.07 -19.84 -12.61
C ARG A 189 10.01 -18.75 -12.11
N ARG A 190 9.48 -17.68 -11.50
CA ARG A 190 10.31 -16.61 -10.94
C ARG A 190 11.20 -17.10 -9.80
N LEU A 191 10.66 -17.96 -8.95
CA LEU A 191 11.38 -18.53 -7.83
C LEU A 191 12.54 -19.45 -8.22
N GLU A 192 12.52 -20.05 -9.41
CA GLU A 192 13.65 -20.80 -9.97
C GLU A 192 14.89 -19.90 -10.23
N HIS A 193 14.64 -18.60 -10.45
CA HIS A 193 15.67 -17.59 -10.71
C HIS A 193 16.10 -16.82 -9.47
N ALA A 194 15.66 -17.24 -8.28
CA ALA A 194 16.05 -16.60 -7.03
C ALA A 194 17.56 -16.67 -6.81
N LYS A 195 18.17 -15.55 -6.41
CA LYS A 195 19.60 -15.43 -6.16
C LYS A 195 19.84 -14.84 -4.78
N PRO A 196 20.95 -15.17 -4.11
CA PRO A 196 21.32 -14.48 -2.89
C PRO A 196 21.76 -13.05 -3.20
N VAL A 197 21.37 -12.11 -2.31
CA VAL A 197 21.93 -10.77 -2.27
C VAL A 197 22.38 -10.44 -0.87
N ALA A 198 23.28 -9.46 -0.73
CA ALA A 198 23.72 -8.94 0.55
C ALA A 198 22.74 -7.82 1.01
N LEU A 199 22.47 -7.79 2.30
CA LEU A 199 21.77 -6.69 2.96
C LEU A 199 22.56 -6.30 4.22
N GLY A 200 23.58 -5.45 4.04
CA GLY A 200 24.62 -5.24 5.01
C GLY A 200 25.41 -6.54 5.25
N THR A 201 25.46 -7.03 6.49
CA THR A 201 26.12 -8.30 6.85
C THR A 201 25.22 -9.53 6.66
N ARG A 202 23.95 -9.33 6.30
CA ARG A 202 22.96 -10.40 6.16
C ARG A 202 22.88 -10.87 4.71
N ARG A 203 22.51 -12.14 4.52
CA ARG A 203 22.16 -12.71 3.21
C ARG A 203 20.67 -12.94 3.12
N ILE A 204 20.08 -12.62 1.96
CA ILE A 204 18.67 -12.82 1.70
C ILE A 204 18.48 -13.38 0.28
N GLU A 205 17.48 -14.23 0.09
CA GLU A 205 17.10 -14.69 -1.22
C GLU A 205 16.27 -13.62 -1.94
N ALA A 206 16.64 -13.29 -3.19
CA ALA A 206 16.03 -12.21 -3.95
C ALA A 206 15.60 -12.63 -5.35
N VAL A 207 14.49 -12.06 -5.81
CA VAL A 207 13.95 -12.26 -7.17
C VAL A 207 13.70 -10.92 -7.83
N ASN A 208 14.08 -10.80 -9.11
CA ASN A 208 13.67 -9.66 -9.94
C ASN A 208 12.26 -9.93 -10.48
N ALA A 209 11.27 -9.13 -10.02
CA ALA A 209 9.90 -9.23 -10.51
C ALA A 209 9.14 -7.90 -10.36
N SER A 210 8.36 -7.55 -11.37
CA SER A 210 7.44 -6.40 -11.35
C SER A 210 6.00 -6.79 -10.98
N THR A 211 5.64 -8.08 -11.12
CA THR A 211 4.32 -8.63 -10.85
C THR A 211 4.38 -9.70 -9.77
N ASN A 212 3.26 -10.02 -9.13
CA ASN A 212 3.14 -11.04 -8.08
C ASN A 212 4.14 -10.88 -6.92
N ARG A 213 4.60 -9.65 -6.65
CA ARG A 213 5.70 -9.35 -5.73
C ARG A 213 5.47 -9.92 -4.33
N SER A 214 4.29 -9.67 -3.75
CA SER A 214 3.97 -10.14 -2.40
C SER A 214 3.97 -11.66 -2.33
N ARG A 215 3.37 -12.34 -3.32
CA ARG A 215 3.37 -13.83 -3.38
C ARG A 215 4.77 -14.41 -3.50
N ILE A 216 5.61 -13.84 -4.37
CA ILE A 216 7.02 -14.24 -4.52
C ILE A 216 7.75 -14.01 -3.20
N GLY A 217 7.61 -12.82 -2.60
CA GLY A 217 8.30 -12.44 -1.37
C GLY A 217 7.95 -13.35 -0.19
N HIS A 218 6.67 -13.68 -0.01
CA HIS A 218 6.24 -14.59 1.05
C HIS A 218 6.72 -16.04 0.81
N GLN A 219 6.72 -16.52 -0.44
CA GLN A 219 7.29 -17.85 -0.72
C GLN A 219 8.81 -17.91 -0.51
N LEU A 220 9.53 -16.81 -0.78
CA LEU A 220 10.95 -16.71 -0.41
C LEU A 220 11.13 -16.72 1.11
N ALA A 221 10.27 -16.00 1.84
CA ALA A 221 10.28 -15.96 3.31
C ALA A 221 9.98 -17.36 3.91
N ASP A 222 9.02 -18.08 3.35
CA ASP A 222 8.67 -19.43 3.78
C ASP A 222 9.83 -20.43 3.57
N ARG A 223 10.61 -20.27 2.48
CA ARG A 223 11.82 -21.08 2.23
C ARG A 223 12.93 -20.89 3.28
N ALA A 224 13.00 -19.72 3.91
CA ALA A 224 13.97 -19.37 4.94
C ALA A 224 15.43 -19.77 4.63
N ARG A 225 15.87 -19.68 3.35
CA ARG A 225 17.10 -20.30 2.84
C ARG A 225 18.37 -19.86 3.57
N PHE A 226 18.38 -18.65 4.13
CA PHE A 226 19.53 -18.07 4.83
C PHE A 226 19.26 -17.79 6.31
N GLY A 227 18.33 -18.49 6.93
CA GLY A 227 18.02 -18.47 8.35
C GLY A 227 16.70 -17.78 8.68
N PRO A 228 16.60 -16.43 8.70
CA PRO A 228 15.33 -15.78 8.97
C PRO A 228 14.29 -16.04 7.89
N GLN A 229 13.01 -16.06 8.29
CA GLN A 229 11.87 -16.19 7.37
C GLN A 229 11.61 -14.86 6.65
N TRP A 230 12.44 -14.54 5.68
CA TRP A 230 12.35 -13.34 4.88
C TRP A 230 12.78 -13.56 3.43
N GLY A 231 12.30 -12.68 2.55
CA GLY A 231 12.61 -12.68 1.13
C GLY A 231 12.63 -11.26 0.58
N LEU A 232 13.29 -11.04 -0.54
CA LEU A 232 13.38 -9.75 -1.20
C LEU A 232 12.90 -9.87 -2.65
N VAL A 233 12.03 -8.98 -3.05
CA VAL A 233 11.64 -8.82 -4.45
C VAL A 233 12.06 -7.44 -4.91
N TYR A 234 12.76 -7.34 -6.03
CA TYR A 234 13.20 -6.07 -6.56
C TYR A 234 12.83 -5.90 -8.03
N ARG A 235 12.78 -4.64 -8.48
CA ARG A 235 12.68 -4.29 -9.89
C ARG A 235 13.61 -3.13 -10.19
N VAL A 236 14.06 -3.06 -11.43
CA VAL A 236 14.91 -1.97 -11.93
C VAL A 236 14.06 -1.06 -12.80
N GLU A 237 14.06 0.23 -12.50
CA GLU A 237 13.36 1.26 -13.27
C GLU A 237 14.32 2.43 -13.52
N GLY A 238 14.76 2.60 -14.76
CA GLY A 238 15.77 3.59 -15.10
C GLY A 238 17.08 3.36 -14.34
N ALA A 239 17.52 4.34 -13.58
CA ALA A 239 18.74 4.29 -12.77
C ALA A 239 18.48 3.82 -11.31
N ASP A 240 17.28 3.41 -10.97
CA ASP A 240 16.89 3.03 -9.62
C ASP A 240 16.50 1.56 -9.51
N VAL A 241 16.71 1.02 -8.31
CA VAL A 241 16.21 -0.29 -7.87
C VAL A 241 15.21 -0.09 -6.76
N PHE A 242 13.99 -0.55 -6.99
CA PHE A 242 12.94 -0.60 -5.98
C PHE A 242 12.91 -2.01 -5.40
N ALA A 243 13.21 -2.12 -4.12
CA ALA A 243 13.26 -3.38 -3.40
C ALA A 243 12.18 -3.43 -2.32
N THR A 244 11.52 -4.57 -2.19
CA THR A 244 10.54 -4.83 -1.14
C THR A 244 10.95 -6.07 -0.37
N LEU A 245 11.07 -5.93 0.94
CA LEU A 245 11.31 -7.00 1.89
C LEU A 245 9.98 -7.59 2.34
N TYR A 246 9.92 -8.89 2.44
CA TYR A 246 8.78 -9.64 2.99
C TYR A 246 9.27 -10.55 4.10
N SER A 247 8.48 -10.71 5.15
CA SER A 247 8.80 -11.65 6.25
C SER A 247 7.56 -12.39 6.71
N ILE A 248 7.80 -13.48 7.44
CA ILE A 248 6.79 -14.25 8.16
C ILE A 248 7.15 -14.25 9.64
N GLY A 249 6.15 -14.12 10.52
CA GLY A 249 6.35 -14.14 11.96
C GLY A 249 6.91 -12.83 12.53
N GLU A 250 7.91 -12.95 13.42
CA GLU A 250 8.33 -11.84 14.30
C GLU A 250 9.34 -10.86 13.68
N LEU A 251 9.94 -11.17 12.53
CA LEU A 251 10.93 -10.32 11.91
C LEU A 251 10.29 -9.04 11.35
N ASP A 252 10.70 -7.89 11.90
CA ASP A 252 10.24 -6.57 11.47
C ASP A 252 11.10 -6.05 10.32
N VAL A 253 10.63 -6.24 9.09
CA VAL A 253 11.34 -5.76 7.88
C VAL A 253 11.16 -4.26 7.64
N ALA A 254 10.19 -3.60 8.28
CA ALA A 254 10.06 -2.15 8.19
C ALA A 254 11.26 -1.44 8.82
N ARG A 255 11.76 -1.94 9.95
CA ARG A 255 12.99 -1.41 10.57
C ARG A 255 14.20 -1.56 9.66
N ILE A 256 14.30 -2.68 8.94
CA ILE A 256 15.39 -2.91 7.99
C ILE A 256 15.26 -1.97 6.79
N ALA A 257 14.05 -1.77 6.26
CA ALA A 257 13.82 -0.84 5.15
C ALA A 257 14.16 0.60 5.52
N LEU A 258 13.91 1.02 6.77
CA LEU A 258 14.28 2.34 7.30
C LEU A 258 15.82 2.59 7.27
N GLU A 259 16.66 1.56 7.42
CA GLU A 259 18.13 1.68 7.29
C GLU A 259 18.56 2.14 5.88
N TYR A 260 17.68 1.93 4.88
CA TYR A 260 17.88 2.31 3.48
C TYR A 260 16.98 3.49 3.04
N GLY A 261 16.35 4.19 4.00
CA GLY A 261 15.49 5.34 3.72
C GLY A 261 14.08 4.97 3.26
N GLY A 262 13.67 3.71 3.43
CA GLY A 262 12.35 3.21 3.08
C GLY A 262 11.37 3.14 4.24
N GLY A 263 10.36 2.27 4.14
CA GLY A 263 9.34 2.05 5.16
C GLY A 263 8.25 1.10 4.70
N GLY A 264 7.18 0.97 5.50
CA GLY A 264 6.04 0.09 5.22
C GLY A 264 5.52 -0.59 6.48
N HIS A 265 4.98 -1.78 6.29
CA HIS A 265 4.46 -2.64 7.35
C HIS A 265 5.55 -3.54 7.93
N ARG A 266 5.29 -4.08 9.13
CA ARG A 266 6.19 -5.01 9.81
C ARG A 266 6.66 -6.17 8.92
N ASN A 267 5.76 -6.76 8.15
CA ASN A 267 6.03 -7.94 7.33
C ASN A 267 6.14 -7.66 5.82
N ALA A 268 5.97 -6.40 5.39
CA ALA A 268 6.17 -5.96 4.01
C ALA A 268 6.63 -4.50 3.96
N ALA A 269 7.88 -4.25 3.57
CA ALA A 269 8.45 -2.91 3.57
C ALA A 269 9.39 -2.70 2.39
N GLY A 270 9.34 -1.52 1.78
CA GLY A 270 10.09 -1.18 0.59
C GLY A 270 11.15 -0.11 0.82
N PHE A 271 12.16 -0.11 -0.04
CA PHE A 271 13.15 0.95 -0.13
C PHE A 271 13.64 1.13 -1.58
N ARG A 272 14.25 2.27 -1.85
CA ARG A 272 14.86 2.59 -3.15
C ARG A 272 16.34 2.87 -3.00
N VAL A 273 17.15 2.36 -3.92
CA VAL A 273 18.57 2.70 -4.05
C VAL A 273 18.93 2.89 -5.52
N SER A 274 20.02 3.62 -5.81
CA SER A 274 20.50 3.70 -7.19
C SER A 274 20.97 2.33 -7.68
N LEU A 275 20.88 2.09 -9.00
CA LEU A 275 21.37 0.86 -9.63
C LEU A 275 22.89 0.67 -9.38
N GLU A 276 23.66 1.75 -9.37
CA GLU A 276 25.07 1.72 -9.04
C GLU A 276 25.32 1.18 -7.63
N ARG A 277 24.60 1.71 -6.65
CA ARG A 277 24.68 1.24 -5.27
C ARG A 277 24.23 -0.21 -5.13
N TRP A 278 23.14 -0.60 -5.84
CA TRP A 278 22.67 -1.96 -5.85
C TRP A 278 23.73 -2.95 -6.33
N LEU A 279 24.40 -2.63 -7.45
CA LEU A 279 25.46 -3.48 -8.01
C LEU A 279 26.69 -3.57 -7.10
N ALA A 280 27.02 -2.47 -6.39
CA ALA A 280 28.20 -2.42 -5.53
C ALA A 280 28.00 -3.09 -4.17
N GLU A 281 26.81 -2.96 -3.56
CA GLU A 281 26.58 -3.36 -2.15
C GLU A 281 25.70 -4.60 -2.01
N PHE A 282 24.81 -4.91 -2.97
CA PHE A 282 23.80 -5.96 -2.82
C PHE A 282 24.11 -7.21 -3.67
N VAL A 283 24.72 -7.06 -4.82
CA VAL A 283 25.06 -8.20 -5.69
C VAL A 283 26.30 -8.91 -5.17
N ILE A 284 26.19 -10.24 -4.92
CA ILE A 284 27.26 -11.09 -4.39
C ILE A 284 27.53 -12.31 -5.28
#